data_0b80a57e08c3a31c5f9984dd08d66e0c
#
_entry.id   0b80a57e08c3a31c5f9984dd08d66e0c
#
_cell.length_a   1.000
_cell.length_b   1.000
_cell.length_c   1.000
_cell.angle_alpha   90.00
_cell.angle_beta   90.00
_cell.angle_gamma   90.00
#
_symmetry.space_group_name_H-M   'P 1'
#
loop_
_entity.id
_entity.type
_entity.pdbx_description
1 polymer ?
#
loop_
_entity_poly.entity_id
_entity_poly.type
_entity_poly.pdbx_seq_one_letter_code
_entity_poly.pdbx_strand_id
1 'polypeptide(L)'
;MNRAWFTDIPWGVVVETNRLLCDPKGAFHGPTSDGFAPTRKLWEESHAEKMPLTEAIELCRKCHRLAPFCNYNGNTFVAIMREKISEIGLPSDQEELLRSLAGHVIAGTATPEEQALLLETIETSLPEKP
;
A
#
# COMPACT_ATOMS: atom_id res chain seq x y z
N MET A 1 -9.62 8.40 10.51
CA MET A 1 -8.49 9.32 10.32
C MET A 1 -8.24 9.54 8.83
N ASN A 2 -8.47 10.75 8.36
CA ASN A 2 -8.17 11.16 6.98
C ASN A 2 -6.84 11.88 6.96
N ARG A 3 -5.92 11.43 6.10
CA ARG A 3 -4.65 12.13 5.89
C ARG A 3 -4.15 11.87 4.48
N ALA A 4 -3.22 12.71 4.04
CA ALA A 4 -2.54 12.53 2.77
C ALA A 4 -1.39 11.53 2.96
N TRP A 5 -1.73 10.25 3.00
CA TRP A 5 -0.83 9.15 3.36
C TRP A 5 0.44 9.10 2.51
N PHE A 6 0.30 9.43 1.22
CA PHE A 6 1.37 9.23 0.25
C PHE A 6 1.95 10.53 -0.31
N THR A 7 1.73 11.67 0.37
CA THR A 7 2.23 12.97 -0.10
C THR A 7 3.74 12.98 -0.35
N ASP A 8 4.49 12.28 0.50
CA ASP A 8 5.96 12.19 0.39
C ASP A 8 6.42 10.99 -0.46
N ILE A 9 5.51 10.34 -1.17
CA ILE A 9 5.82 9.20 -2.04
C ILE A 9 5.34 9.51 -3.46
N PRO A 10 6.05 10.37 -4.20
CA PRO A 10 5.74 10.58 -5.62
C PRO A 10 6.06 9.31 -6.42
N TRP A 11 5.59 9.25 -7.65
CA TRP A 11 5.74 8.06 -8.48
C TRP A 11 7.19 7.56 -8.59
N GLY A 12 8.15 8.48 -8.68
CA GLY A 12 9.57 8.10 -8.71
C GLY A 12 10.01 7.29 -7.51
N VAL A 13 9.45 7.55 -6.33
CA VAL A 13 9.75 6.79 -5.11
C VAL A 13 9.12 5.39 -5.19
N VAL A 14 7.94 5.27 -5.79
CA VAL A 14 7.32 3.95 -6.02
C VAL A 14 8.21 3.09 -6.92
N VAL A 15 8.69 3.68 -8.01
CA VAL A 15 9.60 3.01 -8.95
C VAL A 15 10.89 2.58 -8.25
N GLU A 16 11.48 3.46 -7.46
CA GLU A 16 12.70 3.18 -6.70
C GLU A 16 12.48 2.07 -5.66
N THR A 17 11.34 2.07 -5.00
CA THR A 17 10.99 1.02 -4.04
C THR A 17 10.97 -0.35 -4.73
N ASN A 18 10.36 -0.43 -5.91
CA ASN A 18 10.35 -1.66 -6.70
C ASN A 18 11.77 -2.09 -7.07
N ARG A 19 12.60 -1.16 -7.54
CA ARG A 19 14.00 -1.45 -7.89
C ARG A 19 14.76 -2.02 -6.70
N LEU A 20 14.61 -1.41 -5.52
CA LEU A 20 15.30 -1.86 -4.30
C LEU A 20 14.87 -3.26 -3.87
N LEU A 21 13.64 -3.65 -4.15
CA LEU A 21 13.16 -5.01 -3.86
C LEU A 21 13.63 -6.03 -4.89
N CYS A 22 13.73 -5.61 -6.15
CA CYS A 22 14.15 -6.51 -7.23
C CYS A 22 15.64 -6.79 -7.25
N ASP A 23 16.48 -5.77 -7.04
CA ASP A 23 17.93 -5.88 -7.19
C ASP A 23 18.57 -7.00 -6.35
N PRO A 24 18.27 -7.15 -5.05
CA PRO A 24 18.87 -8.23 -4.25
C PRO A 24 18.50 -9.63 -4.73
N LYS A 25 17.41 -9.77 -5.47
CA LYS A 25 16.92 -11.04 -5.98
C LYS A 25 17.31 -11.28 -7.43
N GLY A 26 18.04 -10.35 -8.05
CA GLY A 26 18.37 -10.44 -9.47
C GLY A 26 17.15 -10.36 -10.37
N ALA A 27 16.04 -9.82 -9.89
CA ALA A 27 14.81 -9.71 -10.66
C ALA A 27 14.79 -8.42 -11.49
N PHE A 28 14.22 -8.51 -12.69
CA PHE A 28 14.06 -7.34 -13.56
C PHE A 28 13.01 -6.39 -13.01
N HIS A 29 13.34 -5.11 -12.89
CA HIS A 29 12.48 -4.08 -12.31
C HIS A 29 11.85 -3.12 -13.33
N GLY A 30 11.89 -3.45 -14.60
CA GLY A 30 11.37 -2.58 -15.66
C GLY A 30 9.86 -2.47 -15.68
N PRO A 31 9.34 -1.46 -16.40
CA PRO A 31 7.91 -1.25 -16.53
C PRO A 31 7.25 -2.29 -17.44
N THR A 32 5.96 -2.55 -17.19
CA THR A 32 5.16 -3.38 -18.09
C THR A 32 4.50 -2.50 -19.16
N SER A 33 4.21 -3.08 -20.33
CA SER A 33 3.59 -2.35 -21.42
C SER A 33 2.16 -1.91 -21.13
N ASP A 34 1.41 -2.71 -20.37
CA ASP A 34 -0.01 -2.46 -20.13
C ASP A 34 -0.30 -1.80 -18.78
N GLY A 35 0.53 -2.05 -17.77
CA GLY A 35 0.24 -1.64 -16.40
C GLY A 35 0.93 -0.37 -15.93
N PHE A 36 2.09 -0.03 -16.50
CA PHE A 36 2.90 1.07 -15.98
C PHE A 36 2.21 2.44 -16.12
N ALA A 37 1.79 2.78 -17.32
CA ALA A 37 1.18 4.10 -17.56
C ALA A 37 -0.15 4.29 -16.80
N PRO A 38 -1.07 3.32 -16.78
CA PRO A 38 -2.30 3.47 -16.00
C PRO A 38 -2.04 3.58 -14.50
N THR A 39 -1.09 2.82 -13.97
CA THR A 39 -0.77 2.88 -12.54
C THR A 39 -0.14 4.22 -12.18
N ARG A 40 0.81 4.70 -13.00
CA ARG A 40 1.42 6.01 -12.80
C ARG A 40 0.36 7.11 -12.77
N LYS A 41 -0.57 7.07 -13.71
CA LYS A 41 -1.66 8.07 -13.80
C LYS A 41 -2.51 8.04 -12.52
N LEU A 42 -2.94 6.84 -12.11
CA LEU A 42 -3.74 6.67 -10.90
C LEU A 42 -2.99 7.20 -9.68
N TRP A 43 -1.72 6.85 -9.54
CA TRP A 43 -0.90 7.29 -8.41
C TRP A 43 -0.72 8.81 -8.41
N GLU A 44 -0.37 9.40 -9.53
CA GLU A 44 -0.15 10.84 -9.63
C GLU A 44 -1.43 11.63 -9.35
N GLU A 45 -2.59 11.11 -9.71
CA GLU A 45 -3.88 11.74 -9.43
C GLU A 45 -4.31 11.59 -7.97
N SER A 46 -3.85 10.56 -7.25
CA SER A 46 -4.39 10.16 -5.96
C SER A 46 -3.45 10.35 -4.77
N HIS A 47 -2.14 10.26 -4.98
CA HIS A 47 -1.17 10.12 -3.87
C HIS A 47 -1.14 11.31 -2.90
N ALA A 48 -1.45 12.51 -3.36
CA ALA A 48 -1.46 13.70 -2.52
C ALA A 48 -2.81 13.98 -1.88
N GLU A 49 -3.83 13.19 -2.19
CA GLU A 49 -5.17 13.41 -1.65
C GLU A 49 -5.29 12.89 -0.22
N LYS A 50 -6.09 13.59 0.58
CA LYS A 50 -6.46 13.11 1.92
C LYS A 50 -7.49 12.01 1.77
N MET A 51 -7.28 10.90 2.48
CA MET A 51 -8.19 9.77 2.45
C MET A 51 -8.11 8.97 3.76
N PRO A 52 -9.16 8.20 4.09
CA PRO A 52 -9.07 7.28 5.22
C PRO A 52 -8.11 6.13 4.88
N LEU A 53 -7.58 5.49 5.93
CA LEU A 53 -6.63 4.38 5.75
C LEU A 53 -7.20 3.25 4.87
N THR A 54 -8.50 2.98 4.97
CA THR A 54 -9.16 1.97 4.14
C THR A 54 -9.01 2.28 2.65
N GLU A 55 -9.14 3.55 2.25
CA GLU A 55 -8.95 3.95 0.85
C GLU A 55 -7.48 3.91 0.44
N ALA A 56 -6.58 4.25 1.36
CA ALA A 56 -5.14 4.17 1.09
C ALA A 56 -4.73 2.72 0.80
N ILE A 57 -5.23 1.77 1.59
CA ILE A 57 -4.98 0.34 1.37
C ILE A 57 -5.59 -0.09 0.03
N GLU A 58 -6.80 0.37 -0.30
CA GLU A 58 -7.45 0.03 -1.56
C GLU A 58 -6.69 0.60 -2.77
N LEU A 59 -6.14 1.80 -2.65
CA LEU A 59 -5.29 2.38 -3.70
C LEU A 59 -4.09 1.48 -3.98
N CYS A 60 -3.41 1.04 -2.93
CA CYS A 60 -2.26 0.12 -3.07
C CYS A 60 -2.67 -1.21 -3.69
N ARG A 61 -3.85 -1.75 -3.33
CA ARG A 61 -4.37 -2.98 -3.91
C ARG A 61 -4.64 -2.81 -5.41
N LYS A 62 -5.26 -1.72 -5.81
CA LYS A 62 -5.53 -1.41 -7.23
C LYS A 62 -4.23 -1.30 -8.01
N CYS A 63 -3.23 -0.62 -7.46
CA CYS A 63 -1.93 -0.48 -8.11
C CYS A 63 -1.24 -1.83 -8.30
N HIS A 64 -1.31 -2.71 -7.29
CA HIS A 64 -0.79 -4.07 -7.42
C HIS A 64 -1.49 -4.80 -8.57
N ARG A 65 -2.81 -4.72 -8.65
CA ARG A 65 -3.58 -5.43 -9.67
C ARG A 65 -3.31 -4.91 -11.09
N LEU A 66 -2.97 -3.65 -11.23
CA LEU A 66 -2.59 -3.08 -12.53
C LEU A 66 -1.21 -3.57 -12.99
N ALA A 67 -0.42 -4.13 -12.10
CA ALA A 67 0.88 -4.74 -12.38
C ALA A 67 1.80 -3.81 -13.18
N PRO A 68 2.21 -2.65 -12.62
CA PRO A 68 3.04 -1.68 -13.35
C PRO A 68 4.46 -2.16 -13.62
N PHE A 69 4.96 -3.12 -12.85
CA PHE A 69 6.34 -3.60 -12.95
C PHE A 69 6.37 -5.07 -13.36
N CYS A 70 7.51 -5.50 -13.89
CA CYS A 70 7.67 -6.90 -14.30
C CYS A 70 7.70 -7.86 -13.13
N ASN A 71 8.17 -7.41 -11.94
CA ASN A 71 8.28 -8.25 -10.75
C ASN A 71 7.95 -7.46 -9.49
N TYR A 72 7.56 -8.17 -8.44
CA TYR A 72 7.37 -7.65 -7.08
C TYR A 72 6.36 -6.50 -6.95
N ASN A 73 5.30 -6.52 -7.76
CA ASN A 73 4.24 -5.51 -7.65
C ASN A 73 3.59 -5.49 -6.27
N GLY A 74 3.15 -6.65 -5.80
CA GLY A 74 2.54 -6.76 -4.47
C GLY A 74 3.49 -6.31 -3.38
N ASN A 75 4.71 -6.80 -3.40
CA ASN A 75 5.73 -6.45 -2.40
C ASN A 75 6.00 -4.94 -2.37
N THR A 76 6.00 -4.27 -3.52
CA THR A 76 6.23 -2.83 -3.62
C THR A 76 5.15 -2.05 -2.88
N PHE A 77 3.88 -2.30 -3.19
CA PHE A 77 2.78 -1.56 -2.58
C PHE A 77 2.52 -1.96 -1.13
N VAL A 78 2.79 -3.22 -0.77
CA VAL A 78 2.76 -3.66 0.63
C VAL A 78 3.84 -2.93 1.44
N ALA A 79 5.06 -2.84 0.92
CA ALA A 79 6.16 -2.15 1.61
C ALA A 79 5.81 -0.68 1.87
N ILE A 80 5.27 0.01 0.86
CA ILE A 80 4.85 1.41 0.98
C ILE A 80 3.79 1.57 2.06
N MET A 81 2.76 0.73 2.04
CA MET A 81 1.67 0.85 3.00
C MET A 81 2.12 0.52 4.42
N ARG A 82 2.96 -0.51 4.58
CA ARG A 82 3.50 -0.88 5.89
C ARG A 82 4.32 0.23 6.51
N GLU A 83 5.11 0.93 5.70
CA GLU A 83 5.87 2.08 6.18
C GLU A 83 4.93 3.17 6.71
N LYS A 84 3.87 3.45 5.99
CA LYS A 84 2.90 4.46 6.42
C LYS A 84 2.15 4.07 7.69
N ILE A 85 1.83 2.80 7.84
CA ILE A 85 1.22 2.30 9.08
C ILE A 85 2.19 2.47 10.25
N SER A 86 3.47 2.17 10.04
CA SER A 86 4.49 2.33 11.08
C SER A 86 4.64 3.78 11.55
N GLU A 87 4.42 4.75 10.66
CA GLU A 87 4.50 6.17 10.99
C GLU A 87 3.35 6.66 11.88
N ILE A 88 2.27 5.88 12.03
CA ILE A 88 1.15 6.26 12.88
C ILE A 88 1.55 6.27 14.36
N GLY A 89 2.46 5.40 14.76
CA GLY A 89 2.92 5.32 16.16
C GLY A 89 1.98 4.52 17.06
N LEU A 90 1.33 3.50 16.53
CA LEU A 90 0.45 2.63 17.30
C LEU A 90 1.24 1.73 18.27
N PRO A 91 0.57 1.20 19.33
CA PRO A 91 1.18 0.15 20.13
C PRO A 91 1.65 -1.02 19.26
N SER A 92 2.75 -1.63 19.65
CA SER A 92 3.46 -2.62 18.84
C SER A 92 2.59 -3.76 18.31
N ASP A 93 1.73 -4.30 19.15
CA ASP A 93 0.83 -5.41 18.77
C ASP A 93 -0.23 -4.97 17.76
N GLN A 94 -0.77 -3.77 17.93
CA GLN A 94 -1.75 -3.23 17.00
C GLN A 94 -1.11 -2.87 15.66
N GLU A 95 0.09 -2.29 15.69
CA GLU A 95 0.84 -1.97 14.48
C GLU A 95 1.14 -3.24 13.68
N GLU A 96 1.64 -4.28 14.35
CA GLU A 96 1.99 -5.55 13.71
C GLU A 96 0.76 -6.20 13.05
N LEU A 97 -0.36 -6.23 13.76
CA LEU A 97 -1.60 -6.79 13.24
C LEU A 97 -2.10 -5.99 12.03
N LEU A 98 -2.10 -4.67 12.13
CA LEU A 98 -2.59 -3.80 11.06
C LEU A 98 -1.71 -3.94 9.81
N ARG A 99 -0.38 -3.97 9.98
CA ARG A 99 0.56 -4.16 8.86
C ARG A 99 0.34 -5.51 8.17
N SER A 100 0.13 -6.57 8.95
CA SER A 100 -0.11 -7.91 8.42
C SER A 100 -1.42 -7.97 7.60
N LEU A 101 -2.51 -7.48 8.19
CA LEU A 101 -3.82 -7.49 7.53
C LEU A 101 -3.83 -6.63 6.27
N ALA A 102 -3.28 -5.43 6.33
CA ALA A 102 -3.17 -4.55 5.17
C ALA A 102 -2.35 -5.22 4.05
N GLY A 103 -1.24 -5.86 4.42
CA GLY A 103 -0.41 -6.59 3.46
C GLY A 103 -1.17 -7.70 2.74
N HIS A 104 -1.97 -8.48 3.47
CA HIS A 104 -2.77 -9.55 2.87
C HIS A 104 -3.83 -9.00 1.90
N VAL A 105 -4.48 -7.90 2.26
CA VAL A 105 -5.49 -7.27 1.38
C VAL A 105 -4.83 -6.77 0.09
N ILE A 106 -3.70 -6.07 0.20
CA ILE A 106 -2.99 -5.53 -0.96
C ILE A 106 -2.49 -6.66 -1.87
N ALA A 107 -1.98 -7.73 -1.27
CA ALA A 107 -1.50 -8.90 -2.01
C ALA A 107 -2.62 -9.73 -2.64
N GLY A 108 -3.86 -9.52 -2.22
CA GLY A 108 -5.01 -10.28 -2.71
C GLY A 108 -5.17 -11.64 -2.06
N THR A 109 -4.56 -11.85 -0.90
CA THR A 109 -4.59 -13.14 -0.18
C THR A 109 -5.42 -13.10 1.10
N ALA A 110 -6.06 -11.97 1.42
CA ALA A 110 -6.87 -11.85 2.62
C ALA A 110 -8.15 -12.67 2.53
N THR A 111 -8.44 -13.41 3.59
CA THR A 111 -9.73 -14.11 3.73
C THR A 111 -10.83 -13.09 4.08
N PRO A 112 -12.13 -13.45 3.89
CA PRO A 112 -13.22 -12.57 4.33
C PRO A 112 -13.12 -12.21 5.82
N GLU A 113 -12.69 -13.14 6.66
CA GLU A 113 -12.48 -12.93 8.09
C GLU A 113 -11.37 -11.91 8.35
N GLU A 114 -10.28 -11.99 7.59
CA GLU A 114 -9.19 -11.03 7.70
C GLU A 114 -9.61 -9.65 7.23
N GLN A 115 -10.42 -9.56 6.17
CA GLN A 115 -10.94 -8.28 5.70
C GLN A 115 -11.83 -7.62 6.76
N ALA A 116 -12.71 -8.39 7.41
CA ALA A 116 -13.56 -7.91 8.49
C ALA A 116 -12.71 -7.46 9.68
N LEU A 117 -11.69 -8.24 10.05
CA LEU A 117 -10.80 -7.93 11.16
C LEU A 117 -9.99 -6.64 10.87
N LEU A 118 -9.60 -6.43 9.61
CA LEU A 118 -8.91 -5.19 9.23
C LEU A 118 -9.79 -3.97 9.51
N LEU A 119 -11.05 -3.99 9.09
CA LEU A 119 -11.97 -2.88 9.33
C LEU A 119 -12.16 -2.63 10.83
N GLU A 120 -12.36 -3.69 11.60
CA GLU A 120 -12.50 -3.60 13.05
C GLU A 120 -11.23 -3.04 13.70
N THR A 121 -10.07 -3.50 13.26
CA THR A 121 -8.77 -3.04 13.79
C THR A 121 -8.57 -1.55 13.49
N ILE A 122 -8.92 -1.10 12.30
CA ILE A 122 -8.85 0.33 11.94
C ILE A 122 -9.78 1.16 12.82
N GLU A 123 -11.01 0.72 13.01
CA GLU A 123 -11.99 1.43 13.85
C GLU A 123 -11.51 1.54 15.30
N THR A 124 -10.90 0.48 15.82
CA THR A 124 -10.40 0.44 17.19
C THR A 124 -9.13 1.27 17.36
N SER A 125 -8.19 1.16 16.40
CA SER A 125 -6.89 1.82 16.48
C SER A 125 -6.91 3.27 16.03
N LEU A 126 -7.78 3.62 15.10
CA LEU A 126 -7.88 4.95 14.49
C LEU A 126 -9.32 5.43 14.48
N PRO A 127 -9.95 5.58 15.65
CA PRO A 127 -11.35 6.01 15.69
C PRO A 127 -11.53 7.39 15.09
N GLU A 128 -12.63 7.58 14.35
CA GLU A 128 -13.01 8.89 13.86
C GLU A 128 -13.30 9.79 15.05
N LYS A 129 -12.78 11.01 14.98
CA LYS A 129 -13.08 12.01 16.01
C LYS A 129 -14.41 12.66 15.68
N PRO A 130 -15.28 12.81 16.67
CA PRO A 130 -16.53 13.54 16.47
C PRO A 130 -16.30 14.99 16.08
#